data_b130cf1c2d9d19641991b912821eeee4
#
_entry.id   b130cf1c2d9d19641991b912821eeee4
#
_cell.length_a   1.000
_cell.length_b   1.000
_cell.length_c   1.000
_cell.angle_alpha   90.00
_cell.angle_beta   90.00
_cell.angle_gamma   90.00
#
_symmetry.space_group_name_H-M   'P 1'
#
loop_
_entity.id
_entity.type
_entity.pdbx_description
1 polymer ?
#
loop_
_entity_poly.entity_id
_entity_poly.type
_entity_poly.pdbx_seq_one_letter_code
_entity_poly.pdbx_strand_id
1 'polypeptide(L)'
;DRLNANIVVNQPRAMVFGETAFATDIRDQEFTGTDKEYLHRFIVCAAHTTTSIDEIWFDDKLAWDGTSVQGEFVGYLDVTTCLEGTAGAAVNISARMGTSRRYTGMTYVYFRYKLTGNSKKAESPFSSSVPTRITIKGKGMPTYDPRLDSTVTGGSGAMRADDQSTWAWDDDASRNPAVQAVTALLGWRINGLLSVGKGIPPRRIDLESFITA
;
A
#
# COMPACT_ATOMS: atom_id res chain seq x y z
N ASP A 1 12.22 0.74 -13.41
CA ASP A 1 11.22 -0.30 -13.77
C ASP A 1 9.84 0.34 -13.77
N ARG A 2 9.15 0.22 -14.90
CA ARG A 2 7.81 0.79 -15.08
C ARG A 2 6.77 -0.21 -14.57
N LEU A 3 6.12 0.10 -13.46
CA LEU A 3 5.04 -0.72 -12.93
C LEU A 3 3.79 -0.52 -13.79
N ASN A 4 3.46 -1.50 -14.60
CA ASN A 4 2.16 -1.55 -15.28
C ASN A 4 1.11 -2.10 -14.31
N ALA A 5 -0.07 -1.52 -14.31
CA ALA A 5 -1.21 -2.06 -13.57
C ALA A 5 -1.63 -3.40 -14.21
N ASN A 6 -1.37 -4.50 -13.54
CA ASN A 6 -1.67 -5.84 -14.02
C ASN A 6 -2.78 -6.48 -13.19
N ILE A 7 -3.70 -7.15 -13.86
CA ILE A 7 -4.64 -8.07 -13.22
C ILE A 7 -4.03 -9.47 -13.35
N VAL A 8 -3.39 -9.95 -12.30
CA VAL A 8 -2.75 -11.27 -12.28
C VAL A 8 -3.43 -12.14 -11.24
N VAL A 9 -3.86 -13.32 -11.66
CA VAL A 9 -4.35 -14.36 -10.74
C VAL A 9 -3.15 -14.90 -9.97
N ASN A 10 -3.23 -14.93 -8.63
CA ASN A 10 -2.17 -15.38 -7.74
C ASN A 10 -0.92 -14.48 -7.66
N GLN A 11 -1.10 -13.15 -7.80
CA GLN A 11 -0.03 -12.19 -7.55
C GLN A 11 0.57 -12.43 -6.15
N PRO A 12 1.90 -12.56 -6.01
CA PRO A 12 2.56 -12.63 -4.71
C PRO A 12 2.24 -11.38 -3.87
N ARG A 13 2.06 -11.56 -2.58
CA ARG A 13 1.81 -10.45 -1.67
C ARG A 13 3.04 -9.56 -1.59
N ALA A 14 2.85 -8.28 -1.85
CA ALA A 14 3.94 -7.31 -1.82
C ALA A 14 4.31 -6.93 -0.38
N MET A 15 5.62 -6.91 -0.10
CA MET A 15 6.24 -6.34 1.08
C MET A 15 7.04 -5.12 0.63
N VAL A 16 6.73 -3.96 1.20
CA VAL A 16 7.26 -2.67 0.72
C VAL A 16 8.07 -2.01 1.83
N PHE A 17 9.33 -1.72 1.54
CA PHE A 17 10.25 -1.04 2.44
C PHE A 17 10.72 0.29 1.87
N GLY A 18 11.15 1.17 2.76
CA GLY A 18 11.70 2.46 2.39
C GLY A 18 10.67 3.37 1.73
N GLU A 19 11.14 4.46 1.16
CA GLU A 19 10.34 5.37 0.35
C GLU A 19 10.44 4.95 -1.12
N THR A 20 9.33 4.50 -1.70
CA THR A 20 9.34 3.85 -3.01
C THR A 20 7.97 3.88 -3.69
N ALA A 21 7.94 3.37 -4.91
CA ALA A 21 6.70 3.08 -5.61
C ALA A 21 6.13 1.73 -5.13
N PHE A 22 4.85 1.73 -4.79
CA PHE A 22 4.12 0.57 -4.30
C PHE A 22 3.67 -0.34 -5.44
N ALA A 23 3.38 -1.58 -5.12
CA ALA A 23 2.71 -2.50 -6.04
C ALA A 23 1.31 -1.96 -6.42
N THR A 24 0.87 -2.27 -7.62
CA THR A 24 -0.44 -1.88 -8.15
C THR A 24 -1.23 -3.12 -8.56
N ASP A 25 -1.61 -3.90 -7.54
CA ASP A 25 -2.36 -5.13 -7.74
C ASP A 25 -3.87 -4.82 -7.80
N ILE A 26 -4.42 -4.78 -9.01
CA ILE A 26 -5.85 -4.52 -9.24
C ILE A 26 -6.63 -5.76 -8.80
N ARG A 27 -7.39 -5.63 -7.74
CA ARG A 27 -8.23 -6.72 -7.18
C ARG A 27 -9.67 -6.68 -7.64
N ASP A 28 -10.17 -5.52 -8.00
CA ASP A 28 -11.51 -5.39 -8.58
C ASP A 28 -11.61 -4.19 -9.50
N GLN A 29 -12.48 -4.32 -10.51
CA GLN A 29 -12.80 -3.26 -11.44
C GLN A 29 -14.26 -3.38 -11.86
N GLU A 30 -15.02 -2.29 -11.76
CA GLU A 30 -16.45 -2.27 -12.10
C GLU A 30 -16.84 -0.96 -12.77
N PHE A 31 -17.74 -1.05 -13.77
CA PHE A 31 -18.40 0.11 -14.34
C PHE A 31 -19.75 0.34 -13.68
N THR A 32 -20.07 1.60 -13.38
CA THR A 32 -21.35 2.01 -12.82
C THR A 32 -21.89 3.27 -13.50
N GLY A 33 -23.11 3.65 -13.13
CA GLY A 33 -23.81 4.79 -13.70
C GLY A 33 -24.48 4.49 -15.04
N THR A 34 -25.26 5.44 -15.55
CA THR A 34 -25.88 5.36 -16.86
C THR A 34 -24.79 5.40 -17.91
N ASP A 35 -24.86 4.49 -18.88
CA ASP A 35 -23.88 4.38 -19.98
C ASP A 35 -22.42 4.21 -19.52
N LYS A 36 -22.19 3.57 -18.36
CA LYS A 36 -20.87 3.35 -17.79
C LYS A 36 -20.15 4.67 -17.48
N GLU A 37 -20.85 5.62 -16.89
CA GLU A 37 -20.30 6.94 -16.55
C GLU A 37 -19.08 6.88 -15.65
N TYR A 38 -19.01 5.89 -14.76
CA TYR A 38 -17.92 5.72 -13.81
C TYR A 38 -17.23 4.38 -13.97
N LEU A 39 -15.91 4.40 -13.85
CA LEU A 39 -15.09 3.21 -13.63
C LEU A 39 -14.55 3.23 -12.21
N HIS A 40 -14.78 2.16 -11.48
CA HIS A 40 -14.22 1.92 -10.17
C HIS A 40 -13.06 0.95 -10.26
N ARG A 41 -11.94 1.26 -9.62
CA ARG A 41 -10.77 0.39 -9.59
C ARG A 41 -10.23 0.30 -8.16
N PHE A 42 -10.13 -0.93 -7.65
CA PHE A 42 -9.60 -1.22 -6.33
C PHE A 42 -8.22 -1.87 -6.44
N ILE A 43 -7.23 -1.27 -5.81
CA ILE A 43 -5.82 -1.65 -5.90
C ILE A 43 -5.29 -1.94 -4.51
N VAL A 44 -4.72 -3.13 -4.30
CA VAL A 44 -3.95 -3.46 -3.10
C VAL A 44 -2.49 -3.09 -3.34
N CYS A 45 -1.95 -2.23 -2.49
CA CYS A 45 -0.59 -1.69 -2.60
C CYS A 45 0.43 -2.50 -1.82
N ALA A 46 0.04 -3.01 -0.64
CA ALA A 46 0.89 -3.82 0.21
C ALA A 46 0.05 -4.78 1.06
N ALA A 47 0.63 -5.93 1.41
CA ALA A 47 0.00 -6.92 2.29
C ALA A 47 0.32 -6.67 3.77
N HIS A 48 0.57 -5.43 4.12
CA HIS A 48 0.84 -4.90 5.45
C HIS A 48 0.41 -3.44 5.52
N THR A 49 0.43 -2.86 6.70
CA THR A 49 0.29 -1.42 6.91
C THR A 49 1.48 -0.68 6.34
N THR A 50 1.25 0.44 5.67
CA THR A 50 2.29 1.38 5.24
C THR A 50 2.20 2.69 6.03
N THR A 51 3.28 3.46 6.02
CA THR A 51 3.37 4.70 6.79
C THR A 51 2.64 5.85 6.12
N SER A 52 2.78 5.97 4.79
CA SER A 52 2.08 7.00 4.02
C SER A 52 1.88 6.59 2.56
N ILE A 53 0.95 7.26 1.89
CA ILE A 53 0.87 7.39 0.45
C ILE A 53 0.99 8.88 0.18
N ASP A 54 2.01 9.28 -0.56
CA ASP A 54 2.38 10.68 -0.72
C ASP A 54 2.01 11.24 -2.10
N GLU A 55 2.13 10.41 -3.14
CA GLU A 55 1.83 10.81 -4.51
C GLU A 55 1.22 9.68 -5.32
N ILE A 56 0.32 10.02 -6.24
CA ILE A 56 -0.21 9.12 -7.25
C ILE A 56 -0.06 9.76 -8.62
N TRP A 57 0.56 9.00 -9.54
CA TRP A 57 0.85 9.43 -10.90
C TRP A 57 0.14 8.54 -11.91
N PHE A 58 -0.44 9.14 -12.94
CA PHE A 58 -1.04 8.49 -14.09
C PHE A 58 -0.25 8.85 -15.34
N ASP A 59 0.39 7.85 -15.96
CA ASP A 59 1.14 8.02 -17.22
C ASP A 59 2.08 9.25 -17.22
N ASP A 60 2.86 9.44 -16.13
CA ASP A 60 3.80 10.54 -15.90
C ASP A 60 3.17 11.90 -15.52
N LYS A 61 1.84 11.96 -15.27
CA LYS A 61 1.18 13.15 -14.75
C LYS A 61 0.79 12.95 -13.29
N LEU A 62 1.06 13.94 -12.45
CA LEU A 62 0.64 13.92 -11.04
C LEU A 62 -0.89 13.98 -10.99
N ALA A 63 -1.50 12.93 -10.44
CA ALA A 63 -2.95 12.83 -10.31
C ALA A 63 -3.44 13.18 -8.90
N TRP A 64 -2.60 12.94 -7.88
CA TRP A 64 -2.93 13.22 -6.48
C TRP A 64 -1.64 13.47 -5.68
N ASP A 65 -1.61 14.48 -4.82
CA ASP A 65 -0.42 14.99 -4.11
C ASP A 65 -0.36 14.61 -2.63
N GLY A 66 -1.06 13.58 -2.23
CA GLY A 66 -1.18 13.20 -0.82
C GLY A 66 -2.39 13.82 -0.12
N THR A 67 -3.01 14.84 -0.71
CA THR A 67 -4.11 15.59 -0.11
C THR A 67 -5.28 15.78 -1.08
N SER A 68 -4.99 16.15 -2.31
CA SER A 68 -6.00 16.52 -3.30
C SER A 68 -5.67 16.02 -4.71
N VAL A 69 -6.70 15.86 -5.52
CA VAL A 69 -6.57 15.56 -6.95
C VAL A 69 -6.00 16.75 -7.69
N GLN A 70 -5.10 16.51 -8.65
CA GLN A 70 -4.32 17.52 -9.33
C GLN A 70 -4.66 17.66 -10.82
N GLY A 71 -4.37 18.85 -11.37
CA GLY A 71 -4.38 19.15 -12.80
C GLY A 71 -5.69 18.82 -13.51
N GLU A 72 -5.59 18.18 -14.64
CA GLU A 72 -6.73 17.81 -15.50
C GLU A 72 -7.69 16.78 -14.88
N PHE A 73 -7.27 16.14 -13.80
CA PHE A 73 -8.05 15.10 -13.13
C PHE A 73 -9.08 15.66 -12.13
N VAL A 74 -8.98 16.94 -11.79
CA VAL A 74 -9.91 17.62 -10.85
C VAL A 74 -11.34 17.56 -11.39
N GLY A 75 -12.27 17.04 -10.57
CA GLY A 75 -13.68 16.84 -10.94
C GLY A 75 -13.97 15.58 -11.75
N TYR A 76 -12.92 14.82 -12.14
CA TYR A 76 -13.04 13.56 -12.90
C TYR A 76 -12.46 12.35 -12.19
N LEU A 77 -11.75 12.55 -11.08
CA LEU A 77 -11.15 11.50 -10.29
C LEU A 77 -11.51 11.68 -8.81
N ASP A 78 -11.93 10.60 -8.17
CA ASP A 78 -11.91 10.52 -6.71
C ASP A 78 -10.87 9.48 -6.29
N VAL A 79 -10.13 9.82 -5.25
CA VAL A 79 -9.10 8.98 -4.65
C VAL A 79 -9.45 8.72 -3.19
N THR A 80 -9.46 7.46 -2.80
CA THR A 80 -9.56 7.06 -1.39
C THR A 80 -8.35 6.18 -1.07
N THR A 81 -7.58 6.58 -0.08
CA THR A 81 -6.42 5.85 0.40
C THR A 81 -6.71 5.22 1.76
N CYS A 82 -6.15 4.05 2.01
CA CYS A 82 -6.21 3.40 3.29
C CYS A 82 -4.88 2.74 3.58
N LEU A 83 -4.25 3.10 4.71
CA LEU A 83 -2.91 2.64 5.04
C LEU A 83 -2.90 1.29 5.75
N GLU A 84 -3.97 0.93 6.46
CA GLU A 84 -3.97 -0.27 7.33
C GLU A 84 -5.26 -1.12 7.26
N GLY A 85 -6.24 -0.73 6.49
CA GLY A 85 -7.55 -1.42 6.45
C GLY A 85 -8.18 -1.56 7.85
N THR A 86 -9.43 -1.13 7.98
CA THR A 86 -10.09 -1.12 9.29
C THR A 86 -10.60 -2.51 9.66
N ALA A 87 -10.22 -3.01 10.83
CA ALA A 87 -10.76 -4.24 11.38
C ALA A 87 -12.28 -4.13 11.54
N GLY A 88 -13.01 -5.12 11.05
CA GLY A 88 -14.45 -5.14 11.16
C GLY A 88 -15.22 -4.34 10.11
N ALA A 89 -14.61 -3.39 9.41
CA ALA A 89 -15.25 -2.64 8.32
C ALA A 89 -15.14 -3.38 6.99
N ALA A 90 -16.27 -3.57 6.32
CA ALA A 90 -16.27 -4.10 4.96
C ALA A 90 -15.88 -3.00 3.96
N VAL A 91 -15.09 -3.35 2.97
CA VAL A 91 -14.82 -2.46 1.84
C VAL A 91 -16.02 -2.53 0.90
N ASN A 92 -16.93 -1.58 1.03
CA ASN A 92 -18.15 -1.49 0.23
C ASN A 92 -18.01 -0.34 -0.77
N ILE A 93 -17.22 -0.53 -1.80
CA ILE A 93 -16.91 0.50 -2.79
C ILE A 93 -17.78 0.37 -4.02
N SER A 94 -18.18 -0.85 -4.35
CA SER A 94 -19.06 -1.14 -5.48
C SER A 94 -19.98 -2.31 -5.15
N ALA A 95 -21.09 -2.42 -5.87
CA ALA A 95 -22.06 -3.51 -5.69
C ALA A 95 -21.42 -4.89 -5.89
N ARG A 96 -20.46 -4.99 -6.81
CA ARG A 96 -19.74 -6.22 -7.11
C ARG A 96 -18.84 -6.67 -5.97
N MET A 97 -18.20 -5.75 -5.25
CA MET A 97 -17.39 -6.10 -4.08
C MET A 97 -18.22 -6.65 -2.93
N GLY A 98 -19.49 -6.25 -2.87
CA GLY A 98 -20.40 -6.65 -1.81
C GLY A 98 -20.01 -6.05 -0.45
N THR A 99 -20.59 -6.58 0.62
CA THR A 99 -20.47 -6.02 1.98
C THR A 99 -19.59 -6.85 2.92
N SER A 100 -18.98 -7.93 2.42
CA SER A 100 -18.26 -8.90 3.27
C SER A 100 -16.74 -8.88 3.14
N ARG A 101 -16.21 -8.29 2.05
CA ARG A 101 -14.76 -8.25 1.82
C ARG A 101 -14.08 -7.28 2.77
N ARG A 102 -13.01 -7.73 3.40
CA ARG A 102 -12.22 -6.96 4.35
C ARG A 102 -10.76 -7.07 3.97
N TYR A 103 -10.08 -5.93 3.99
CA TYR A 103 -8.65 -5.81 3.71
C TYR A 103 -7.91 -5.32 4.95
N THR A 104 -8.33 -5.82 6.14
CA THR A 104 -7.74 -5.47 7.43
C THR A 104 -6.23 -5.64 7.42
N GLY A 105 -5.50 -4.63 7.89
CA GLY A 105 -4.04 -4.61 7.97
C GLY A 105 -3.32 -4.47 6.63
N MET A 106 -4.04 -4.23 5.54
CA MET A 106 -3.46 -4.04 4.20
C MET A 106 -3.61 -2.61 3.74
N THR A 107 -2.61 -2.14 2.99
CA THR A 107 -2.69 -0.84 2.32
C THR A 107 -3.36 -0.97 0.97
N TYR A 108 -4.33 -0.12 0.70
CA TYR A 108 -5.03 -0.09 -0.58
C TYR A 108 -5.38 1.34 -1.02
N VAL A 109 -5.62 1.48 -2.32
CA VAL A 109 -6.15 2.69 -2.95
C VAL A 109 -7.37 2.33 -3.78
N TYR A 110 -8.37 3.18 -3.72
CA TYR A 110 -9.56 3.09 -4.53
C TYR A 110 -9.70 4.32 -5.40
N PHE A 111 -9.91 4.09 -6.69
CA PHE A 111 -10.17 5.12 -7.69
C PHE A 111 -11.60 5.03 -8.21
N ARG A 112 -12.26 6.19 -8.32
CA ARG A 112 -13.45 6.36 -9.13
C ARG A 112 -13.15 7.35 -10.25
N TYR A 113 -13.06 6.85 -11.47
CA TYR A 113 -12.87 7.63 -12.68
C TYR A 113 -14.21 8.04 -13.24
N LYS A 114 -14.44 9.32 -13.50
CA LYS A 114 -15.60 9.81 -14.22
C LYS A 114 -15.28 9.85 -15.69
N LEU A 115 -15.86 8.93 -16.44
CA LEU A 115 -15.61 8.77 -17.88
C LEU A 115 -16.41 9.73 -18.73
N THR A 116 -17.43 10.40 -18.14
CA THR A 116 -18.52 11.11 -18.79
C THR A 116 -19.31 10.25 -19.81
N GLY A 117 -20.64 10.39 -19.79
CA GLY A 117 -21.52 9.66 -20.72
C GLY A 117 -21.27 10.04 -22.19
N ASN A 118 -21.87 9.30 -23.10
CA ASN A 118 -21.61 9.35 -24.55
C ASN A 118 -21.68 10.75 -25.18
N SER A 119 -22.47 11.68 -24.63
CA SER A 119 -22.63 13.06 -25.11
C SER A 119 -21.54 14.02 -24.65
N LYS A 120 -20.72 13.65 -23.65
CA LYS A 120 -19.70 14.52 -23.02
C LYS A 120 -18.32 13.87 -22.91
N LYS A 121 -18.04 12.88 -23.76
CA LYS A 121 -16.77 12.14 -23.72
C LYS A 121 -15.54 13.03 -23.86
N ALA A 122 -15.63 14.12 -24.60
CA ALA A 122 -14.49 14.99 -24.86
C ALA A 122 -14.05 15.82 -23.64
N GLU A 123 -14.88 15.91 -22.60
CA GLU A 123 -14.58 16.74 -21.42
C GLU A 123 -13.72 16.00 -20.37
N SER A 124 -13.79 14.66 -20.34
CA SER A 124 -13.02 13.88 -19.35
C SER A 124 -11.63 13.51 -19.86
N PRO A 125 -10.58 13.64 -19.04
CA PRO A 125 -9.24 13.14 -19.38
C PRO A 125 -9.22 11.61 -19.55
N PHE A 126 -10.27 10.91 -19.09
CA PHE A 126 -10.42 9.46 -19.21
C PHE A 126 -11.31 9.02 -20.37
N SER A 127 -11.70 9.95 -21.25
CA SER A 127 -12.68 9.70 -22.34
C SER A 127 -12.19 8.71 -23.39
N SER A 128 -10.91 8.70 -23.67
CA SER A 128 -10.30 7.80 -24.67
C SER A 128 -9.73 6.53 -24.03
N SER A 129 -9.16 6.64 -22.86
CA SER A 129 -8.59 5.51 -22.11
C SER A 129 -8.41 5.86 -20.63
N VAL A 130 -8.55 4.85 -19.78
CA VAL A 130 -8.12 4.97 -18.37
C VAL A 130 -6.62 4.69 -18.27
N PRO A 131 -5.92 5.28 -17.28
CA PRO A 131 -4.50 5.08 -17.11
C PRO A 131 -4.13 3.59 -17.02
N THR A 132 -3.14 3.18 -17.80
CA THR A 132 -2.57 1.83 -17.77
C THR A 132 -1.36 1.77 -16.86
N ARG A 133 -0.63 2.88 -16.74
CA ARG A 133 0.49 3.02 -15.82
C ARG A 133 0.08 3.88 -14.63
N ILE A 134 -0.01 3.25 -13.47
CA ILE A 134 -0.32 3.89 -12.21
C ILE A 134 0.92 3.75 -11.33
N THR A 135 1.46 4.87 -10.84
CA THR A 135 2.56 4.88 -9.88
C THR A 135 2.05 5.47 -8.58
N ILE A 136 2.06 4.68 -7.50
CA ILE A 136 1.69 5.10 -6.16
C ILE A 136 2.97 5.16 -5.35
N LYS A 137 3.35 6.33 -4.85
CA LYS A 137 4.57 6.54 -4.07
C LYS A 137 4.23 6.83 -2.62
N GLY A 138 5.10 6.40 -1.72
CA GLY A 138 4.96 6.65 -0.30
C GLY A 138 6.02 5.95 0.53
N LYS A 139 5.82 5.99 1.83
CA LYS A 139 6.68 5.35 2.83
C LYS A 139 6.13 3.97 3.16
N GLY A 140 6.99 2.96 3.03
CA GLY A 140 6.65 1.55 3.23
C GLY A 140 6.26 1.20 4.67
N MET A 141 6.50 -0.03 5.05
CA MET A 141 6.10 -0.54 6.36
C MET A 141 6.93 0.05 7.50
N PRO A 142 6.36 0.15 8.73
CA PRO A 142 7.14 0.30 9.94
C PRO A 142 8.15 -0.84 10.07
N THR A 143 9.37 -0.55 10.50
CA THR A 143 10.47 -1.51 10.60
C THR A 143 10.88 -1.78 12.04
N TYR A 144 11.43 -2.96 12.28
CA TYR A 144 12.08 -3.30 13.54
C TYR A 144 13.57 -2.96 13.45
N ASP A 145 14.02 -2.11 14.36
CA ASP A 145 15.43 -1.76 14.51
C ASP A 145 16.00 -2.33 15.83
N PRO A 146 16.91 -3.32 15.78
CA PRO A 146 17.48 -3.90 17.01
C PRO A 146 18.28 -2.93 17.85
N ARG A 147 18.76 -1.80 17.28
CA ARG A 147 19.45 -0.73 18.02
C ARG A 147 18.51 -0.02 18.99
N LEU A 148 17.18 -0.05 18.72
CA LEU A 148 16.13 0.54 19.55
C LEU A 148 15.44 -0.48 20.46
N ASP A 149 16.00 -1.69 20.61
CA ASP A 149 15.48 -2.76 21.47
C ASP A 149 16.43 -3.02 22.65
N SER A 150 16.03 -2.60 23.86
CA SER A 150 16.83 -2.80 25.07
C SER A 150 16.96 -4.26 25.53
N THR A 151 16.28 -5.20 24.89
CA THR A 151 16.43 -6.66 25.16
C THR A 151 17.54 -7.30 24.32
N VAL A 152 18.06 -6.57 23.33
CA VAL A 152 19.17 -6.98 22.47
C VAL A 152 20.47 -6.37 23.02
N THR A 153 21.53 -7.16 23.14
CA THR A 153 22.82 -6.66 23.63
C THR A 153 23.33 -5.55 22.71
N GLY A 154 23.62 -4.37 23.30
CA GLY A 154 24.05 -3.17 22.56
C GLY A 154 22.90 -2.32 22.04
N GLY A 155 21.64 -2.75 22.16
CA GLY A 155 20.48 -1.96 21.84
C GLY A 155 19.94 -1.17 23.03
N SER A 156 19.07 -0.17 22.73
CA SER A 156 18.45 0.68 23.77
C SER A 156 17.08 1.15 23.29
N GLY A 157 16.08 1.19 24.16
CA GLY A 157 14.75 1.68 23.81
C GLY A 157 13.63 0.66 23.99
N ALA A 158 12.45 1.00 23.49
CA ALA A 158 11.20 0.27 23.76
C ALA A 158 10.76 -0.66 22.61
N MET A 159 11.45 -0.67 21.48
CA MET A 159 11.11 -1.55 20.36
C MET A 159 11.31 -3.02 20.76
N ARG A 160 10.48 -3.91 20.23
CA ARG A 160 10.51 -5.35 20.55
C ARG A 160 10.34 -6.17 19.28
N ALA A 161 11.19 -7.17 19.09
CA ALA A 161 11.17 -8.03 17.91
C ALA A 161 9.92 -8.91 17.81
N ASP A 162 9.28 -9.24 18.91
CA ASP A 162 8.06 -10.06 18.99
C ASP A 162 6.77 -9.23 19.10
N ASP A 163 6.88 -7.89 19.18
CA ASP A 163 5.74 -6.98 19.23
C ASP A 163 5.81 -5.91 18.13
N GLN A 164 5.16 -6.20 17.00
CA GLN A 164 5.15 -5.29 15.86
C GLN A 164 4.40 -3.97 16.11
N SER A 165 3.64 -3.83 17.21
CA SER A 165 3.03 -2.56 17.59
C SER A 165 4.06 -1.52 18.07
N THR A 166 5.25 -1.98 18.40
CA THR A 166 6.40 -1.13 18.79
C THR A 166 7.27 -0.69 17.61
N TRP A 167 7.03 -1.26 16.42
CA TRP A 167 7.80 -0.95 15.22
C TRP A 167 7.38 0.39 14.67
N ALA A 168 8.33 1.15 14.14
CA ALA A 168 8.08 2.49 13.68
C ALA A 168 8.78 2.78 12.35
N TRP A 169 8.30 3.80 11.66
CA TRP A 169 9.02 4.40 10.56
C TRP A 169 10.05 5.38 11.11
N ASP A 170 11.27 5.28 10.61
CA ASP A 170 12.33 6.25 10.79
C ASP A 170 13.01 6.48 9.45
N ASP A 171 13.30 7.73 9.11
CA ASP A 171 13.78 8.06 7.75
C ASP A 171 15.14 7.42 7.43
N ASP A 172 16.02 7.23 8.43
CA ASP A 172 17.31 6.57 8.24
C ASP A 172 17.21 5.05 8.41
N ALA A 173 16.63 4.59 9.51
CA ALA A 173 16.54 3.17 9.84
C ALA A 173 15.67 2.40 8.84
N SER A 174 14.51 2.93 8.45
CA SER A 174 13.61 2.23 7.52
C SER A 174 14.14 2.15 6.09
N ARG A 175 15.17 2.93 5.75
CA ARG A 175 15.92 2.84 4.49
C ARG A 175 17.16 1.95 4.58
N ASN A 176 17.59 1.56 5.78
CA ASN A 176 18.75 0.69 5.98
C ASN A 176 18.44 -0.74 5.55
N PRO A 177 19.21 -1.34 4.60
CA PRO A 177 18.95 -2.71 4.13
C PRO A 177 19.04 -3.78 5.23
N ALA A 178 19.87 -3.60 6.25
CA ALA A 178 19.99 -4.54 7.36
C ALA A 178 18.71 -4.55 8.21
N VAL A 179 18.15 -3.36 8.51
CA VAL A 179 16.88 -3.19 9.22
C VAL A 179 15.71 -3.76 8.41
N GLN A 180 15.71 -3.55 7.09
CA GLN A 180 14.72 -4.15 6.20
C GLN A 180 14.83 -5.69 6.18
N ALA A 181 16.06 -6.21 6.14
CA ALA A 181 16.30 -7.65 6.13
C ALA A 181 15.82 -8.31 7.42
N VAL A 182 16.16 -7.78 8.61
CA VAL A 182 15.69 -8.36 9.88
C VAL A 182 14.17 -8.26 10.01
N THR A 183 13.57 -7.16 9.57
CA THR A 183 12.10 -7.01 9.53
C THR A 183 11.46 -8.04 8.60
N ALA A 184 12.04 -8.32 7.43
CA ALA A 184 11.56 -9.35 6.50
C ALA A 184 11.69 -10.77 7.09
N LEU A 185 12.75 -11.05 7.86
CA LEU A 185 12.92 -12.32 8.57
C LEU A 185 11.85 -12.50 9.65
N LEU A 186 11.57 -11.49 10.45
CA LEU A 186 10.51 -11.49 11.47
C LEU A 186 9.12 -11.61 10.84
N GLY A 187 8.89 -10.89 9.73
CA GLY A 187 7.64 -10.87 8.99
C GLY A 187 6.56 -10.02 9.68
N TRP A 188 5.53 -9.69 8.92
CA TRP A 188 4.37 -8.92 9.39
C TRP A 188 3.15 -9.81 9.61
N ARG A 189 2.47 -9.63 10.71
CA ARG A 189 1.28 -10.39 11.08
C ARG A 189 0.04 -9.50 11.11
N ILE A 190 -1.08 -10.07 10.65
CA ILE A 190 -2.41 -9.48 10.75
C ILE A 190 -3.26 -10.46 11.56
N ASN A 191 -3.82 -10.00 12.66
CA ASN A 191 -4.59 -10.83 13.60
C ASN A 191 -3.83 -12.10 14.04
N GLY A 192 -2.50 -11.96 14.28
CA GLY A 192 -1.63 -13.05 14.71
C GLY A 192 -1.17 -13.99 13.58
N LEU A 193 -1.73 -13.89 12.37
CA LEU A 193 -1.36 -14.71 11.22
C LEU A 193 -0.30 -14.01 10.36
N LEU A 194 0.70 -14.75 9.91
CA LEU A 194 1.73 -14.22 9.01
C LEU A 194 1.10 -13.77 7.70
N SER A 195 1.21 -12.48 7.39
CA SER A 195 0.76 -11.90 6.13
C SER A 195 1.86 -11.91 5.08
N VAL A 196 3.04 -11.39 5.44
CA VAL A 196 4.22 -11.33 4.56
C VAL A 196 5.50 -11.55 5.36
N GLY A 197 6.61 -11.82 4.67
CA GLY A 197 7.91 -12.10 5.27
C GLY A 197 8.10 -13.58 5.60
N LYS A 198 9.12 -13.89 6.41
CA LYS A 198 9.49 -15.27 6.74
C LYS A 198 8.85 -15.81 8.02
N GLY A 199 8.47 -14.93 8.95
CA GLY A 199 7.87 -15.31 10.22
C GLY A 199 8.80 -16.07 11.15
N ILE A 200 10.12 -15.84 11.04
CA ILE A 200 11.12 -16.49 11.89
C ILE A 200 10.98 -15.94 13.31
N PRO A 201 10.86 -16.78 14.34
CA PRO A 201 10.83 -16.35 15.72
C PRO A 201 12.12 -15.58 16.10
N PRO A 202 12.04 -14.47 16.86
CA PRO A 202 13.20 -13.65 17.23
C PRO A 202 14.37 -14.47 17.80
N ARG A 203 14.08 -15.44 18.67
CA ARG A 203 15.10 -16.33 19.29
C ARG A 203 15.94 -17.17 18.32
N ARG A 204 15.56 -17.19 17.04
CA ARG A 204 16.29 -17.89 15.96
C ARG A 204 17.05 -16.96 15.04
N ILE A 205 17.03 -15.66 15.34
CA ILE A 205 17.74 -14.62 14.60
C ILE A 205 18.82 -14.08 15.53
N ASP A 206 20.04 -14.00 15.04
CA ASP A 206 21.12 -13.28 15.74
C ASP A 206 20.90 -11.78 15.57
N LEU A 207 20.07 -11.19 16.46
CA LEU A 207 19.70 -9.77 16.40
C LEU A 207 20.89 -8.85 16.70
N GLU A 208 21.89 -9.30 17.48
CA GLU A 208 23.08 -8.53 17.80
C GLU A 208 23.92 -8.23 16.55
N SER A 209 23.95 -9.16 15.60
CA SER A 209 24.67 -8.97 14.34
C SER A 209 24.14 -7.83 13.49
N PHE A 210 22.88 -7.42 13.67
CA PHE A 210 22.25 -6.30 12.95
C PHE A 210 22.48 -4.94 13.62
N ILE A 211 23.06 -4.88 14.83
CA ILE A 211 23.34 -3.60 15.51
C ILE A 211 24.48 -2.85 14.82
N THR A 212 25.44 -3.57 14.28
CA THR A 212 26.66 -3.02 13.65
C THR A 212 26.60 -2.97 12.12
N ALA A 213 25.49 -3.35 11.53
CA ALA A 213 25.31 -3.45 10.09
C ALA A 213 24.84 -2.16 9.42
#